data_1935d2e824d043bf776bb54f6f2f7e9c
#
_entry.id   1935d2e824d043bf776bb54f6f2f7e9c
#
_cell.length_a   1.000
_cell.length_b   1.000
_cell.length_c   1.000
_cell.angle_alpha   90.00
_cell.angle_beta   90.00
_cell.angle_gamma   90.00
#
_symmetry.space_group_name_H-M   'P 1'
#
loop_
_entity.id
_entity.type
_entity.pdbx_description
1 polymer ?
#
loop_
_entity_poly.entity_id
_entity_poly.type
_entity_poly.pdbx_seq_one_letter_code
_entity_poly.pdbx_strand_id
1 'polypeptide(L)'
;MTKILITGGSGFMGTNLIEHFLLNQNLELLSIDIEKPKITAHNRIWKQINICDKESVVSIFRAFQPEMVIHLAARTDLRGATLQDYDANMSGVSNVLAAINEAGSGQRAVFASSMYVCEPGYMPKDFEDYAPHTLYGESKVETERRIKKVNPTTYTWSIIRPTSIWGPWFGEPYDKFFHIVLKHMYFHMGEKACRKTYGYIDNAIYQIESILWSSPEKVNRNIYYLGDYEAYPITDWANEIANIEGIKIPHVPYFCFQWMGYVGDCLKKIGIAFPMTSFRLHNMTTDNVHDLEPIKSIAPHLPVSRVEGTKVTLDWIHKYE
;
A
#
# COMPACT_ATOMS: atom_id res chain seq x y z
N MET A 1 5.72 -15.05 24.20
CA MET A 1 5.52 -14.86 22.73
C MET A 1 4.54 -13.71 22.57
N THR A 2 4.93 -12.69 21.83
CA THR A 2 4.03 -11.57 21.55
C THR A 2 3.00 -11.96 20.50
N LYS A 3 1.74 -11.73 20.78
CA LYS A 3 0.61 -12.09 19.91
C LYS A 3 0.29 -10.97 18.94
N ILE A 4 0.41 -11.23 17.64
CA ILE A 4 0.13 -10.26 16.58
C ILE A 4 -1.03 -10.77 15.72
N LEU A 5 -2.09 -9.97 15.60
CA LEU A 5 -3.18 -10.23 14.68
C LEU A 5 -3.06 -9.32 13.46
N ILE A 6 -3.09 -9.93 12.27
CA ILE A 6 -2.99 -9.25 10.98
C ILE A 6 -4.32 -9.44 10.26
N THR A 7 -5.02 -8.36 9.92
CA THR A 7 -6.15 -8.41 9.00
C THR A 7 -5.67 -8.10 7.59
N GLY A 8 -6.21 -8.77 6.58
CA GLY A 8 -5.74 -8.60 5.20
C GLY A 8 -4.43 -9.34 4.91
N GLY A 9 -4.17 -10.45 5.64
CA GLY A 9 -2.92 -11.19 5.50
C GLY A 9 -2.75 -11.95 4.19
N SER A 10 -3.82 -12.16 3.43
CA SER A 10 -3.77 -12.77 2.09
C SER A 10 -3.50 -11.76 0.98
N GLY A 11 -3.53 -10.46 1.30
CA GLY A 11 -3.18 -9.38 0.38
C GLY A 11 -1.67 -9.27 0.11
N PHE A 12 -1.28 -8.35 -0.75
CA PHE A 12 0.12 -8.12 -1.13
C PHE A 12 1.02 -7.84 0.09
N MET A 13 0.74 -6.75 0.81
CA MET A 13 1.54 -6.37 1.98
C MET A 13 1.42 -7.42 3.09
N GLY A 14 0.23 -7.99 3.30
CA GLY A 14 -0.02 -8.99 4.33
C GLY A 14 0.77 -10.27 4.11
N THR A 15 0.86 -10.76 2.86
CA THR A 15 1.65 -11.97 2.51
C THR A 15 3.12 -11.79 2.86
N ASN A 16 3.73 -10.68 2.43
CA ASN A 16 5.14 -10.39 2.72
C ASN A 16 5.40 -10.13 4.22
N LEU A 17 4.48 -9.42 4.88
CA LEU A 17 4.58 -9.16 6.32
C LEU A 17 4.54 -10.46 7.14
N ILE A 18 3.68 -11.40 6.77
CA ILE A 18 3.61 -12.72 7.42
C ILE A 18 4.91 -13.50 7.19
N GLU A 19 5.43 -13.55 5.95
CA GLU A 19 6.71 -14.21 5.66
C GLU A 19 7.84 -13.65 6.54
N HIS A 20 7.92 -12.33 6.66
CA HIS A 20 8.92 -11.66 7.50
C HIS A 20 8.76 -12.03 8.98
N PHE A 21 7.55 -11.94 9.53
CA PHE A 21 7.33 -12.21 10.95
C PHE A 21 7.43 -13.68 11.33
N LEU A 22 7.18 -14.62 10.40
CA LEU A 22 7.37 -16.05 10.67
C LEU A 22 8.83 -16.44 10.92
N LEU A 23 9.79 -15.58 10.54
CA LEU A 23 11.21 -15.80 10.86
C LEU A 23 11.50 -15.59 12.37
N ASN A 24 10.64 -14.87 13.08
CA ASN A 24 10.83 -14.58 14.51
C ASN A 24 10.02 -15.57 15.38
N GLN A 25 10.71 -16.50 16.02
CA GLN A 25 10.09 -17.53 16.87
C GLN A 25 9.45 -17.00 18.17
N ASN A 26 9.69 -15.74 18.53
CA ASN A 26 9.07 -15.10 19.69
C ASN A 26 7.69 -14.50 19.39
N LEU A 27 7.21 -14.63 18.17
CA LEU A 27 5.91 -14.15 17.75
C LEU A 27 4.90 -15.29 17.60
N GLU A 28 3.68 -15.05 18.03
CA GLU A 28 2.51 -15.87 17.73
C GLU A 28 1.61 -15.08 16.78
N LEU A 29 1.43 -15.56 15.56
CA LEU A 29 0.71 -14.85 14.51
C LEU A 29 -0.68 -15.46 14.29
N LEU A 30 -1.65 -14.57 14.09
CA LEU A 30 -2.96 -14.92 13.56
C LEU A 30 -3.28 -13.97 12.40
N SER A 31 -3.69 -14.54 11.28
CA SER A 31 -4.14 -13.79 10.10
C SER A 31 -5.63 -14.00 9.89
N ILE A 32 -6.37 -12.92 9.62
CA ILE A 32 -7.76 -12.98 9.18
C ILE A 32 -7.94 -12.29 7.84
N ASP A 33 -8.64 -12.96 6.93
CA ASP A 33 -8.93 -12.46 5.59
C ASP A 33 -10.16 -13.17 5.02
N ILE A 34 -10.81 -12.57 4.02
CA ILE A 34 -11.88 -13.25 3.26
C ILE A 34 -11.31 -14.22 2.23
N GLU A 35 -10.10 -13.95 1.72
CA GLU A 35 -9.41 -14.75 0.74
C GLU A 35 -8.42 -15.72 1.39
N LYS A 36 -8.18 -16.86 0.72
CA LYS A 36 -7.14 -17.80 1.14
C LYS A 36 -5.75 -17.19 0.96
N PRO A 37 -4.79 -17.57 1.82
CA PRO A 37 -3.40 -17.12 1.65
C PRO A 37 -2.81 -17.53 0.30
N LYS A 38 -1.99 -16.65 -0.27
CA LYS A 38 -1.21 -16.91 -1.50
C LYS A 38 -0.15 -18.00 -1.27
N ILE A 39 0.39 -18.09 -0.05
CA ILE A 39 1.38 -19.08 0.36
C ILE A 39 0.70 -20.14 1.21
N THR A 40 0.75 -21.40 0.79
CA THR A 40 0.06 -22.53 1.46
C THR A 40 0.47 -22.68 2.92
N ALA A 41 1.73 -22.41 3.26
CA ALA A 41 2.22 -22.49 4.64
C ALA A 41 1.50 -21.53 5.62
N HIS A 42 0.93 -20.43 5.11
CA HIS A 42 0.17 -19.46 5.92
C HIS A 42 -1.20 -19.99 6.37
N ASN A 43 -1.72 -21.08 5.76
CA ASN A 43 -3.02 -21.67 6.17
C ASN A 43 -3.04 -22.04 7.66
N ARG A 44 -1.91 -22.37 8.28
CA ARG A 44 -1.80 -22.74 9.69
C ARG A 44 -2.16 -21.62 10.66
N ILE A 45 -1.99 -20.38 10.25
CA ILE A 45 -2.25 -19.17 11.05
C ILE A 45 -3.43 -18.35 10.52
N TRP A 46 -4.09 -18.81 9.45
CA TRP A 46 -5.16 -18.07 8.78
C TRP A 46 -6.54 -18.53 9.23
N LYS A 47 -7.45 -17.59 9.34
CA LYS A 47 -8.89 -17.80 9.51
C LYS A 47 -9.67 -16.98 8.51
N GLN A 48 -10.66 -17.61 7.87
CA GLN A 48 -11.56 -16.91 6.95
C GLN A 48 -12.57 -16.10 7.76
N ILE A 49 -12.36 -14.81 7.83
CA ILE A 49 -13.24 -13.87 8.54
C ILE A 49 -13.38 -12.59 7.71
N ASN A 50 -14.63 -12.17 7.50
CA ASN A 50 -14.94 -10.87 6.91
C ASN A 50 -14.92 -9.80 8.01
N ILE A 51 -14.12 -8.76 7.85
CA ILE A 51 -14.04 -7.66 8.83
C ILE A 51 -15.35 -6.86 8.95
N CYS A 52 -16.27 -6.98 7.98
CA CYS A 52 -17.60 -6.41 8.08
C CYS A 52 -18.53 -7.21 9.02
N ASP A 53 -18.19 -8.44 9.36
CA ASP A 53 -18.90 -9.25 10.36
C ASP A 53 -18.35 -8.95 11.76
N LYS A 54 -19.02 -8.04 12.46
CA LYS A 54 -18.60 -7.58 13.78
C LYS A 54 -18.50 -8.71 14.80
N GLU A 55 -19.45 -9.64 14.80
CA GLU A 55 -19.50 -10.72 15.80
C GLU A 55 -18.32 -11.67 15.63
N SER A 56 -18.02 -12.08 14.39
CA SER A 56 -16.88 -12.91 14.07
C SER A 56 -15.55 -12.23 14.42
N VAL A 57 -15.42 -10.93 14.10
CA VAL A 57 -14.21 -10.16 14.43
C VAL A 57 -14.02 -10.06 15.95
N VAL A 58 -15.04 -9.67 16.69
CA VAL A 58 -14.96 -9.59 18.16
C VAL A 58 -14.64 -10.95 18.77
N SER A 59 -15.28 -12.02 18.29
CA SER A 59 -15.07 -13.38 18.79
C SER A 59 -13.62 -13.83 18.65
N ILE A 60 -13.01 -13.63 17.46
CA ILE A 60 -11.63 -14.04 17.22
C ILE A 60 -10.63 -13.21 18.02
N PHE A 61 -10.87 -11.90 18.20
CA PHE A 61 -10.02 -11.04 19.04
C PHE A 61 -10.07 -11.47 20.51
N ARG A 62 -11.25 -11.77 21.03
CA ARG A 62 -11.41 -12.29 22.40
C ARG A 62 -10.72 -13.66 22.60
N ALA A 63 -10.80 -14.53 21.59
CA ALA A 63 -10.17 -15.85 21.67
C ALA A 63 -8.65 -15.79 21.57
N PHE A 64 -8.12 -14.96 20.67
CA PHE A 64 -6.69 -14.86 20.42
C PHE A 64 -5.97 -13.94 21.40
N GLN A 65 -6.64 -12.89 21.90
CA GLN A 65 -6.07 -11.86 22.78
C GLN A 65 -4.80 -11.22 22.22
N PRO A 66 -4.88 -10.53 21.05
CA PRO A 66 -3.71 -9.92 20.43
C PRO A 66 -3.16 -8.76 21.26
N GLU A 67 -1.84 -8.74 21.44
CA GLU A 67 -1.12 -7.59 22.00
C GLU A 67 -0.88 -6.50 20.95
N MET A 68 -0.66 -6.92 19.69
CA MET A 68 -0.47 -6.02 18.57
C MET A 68 -1.44 -6.35 17.43
N VAL A 69 -1.92 -5.33 16.75
CA VAL A 69 -2.84 -5.45 15.61
C VAL A 69 -2.31 -4.68 14.42
N ILE A 70 -2.25 -5.33 13.26
CA ILE A 70 -1.92 -4.70 11.98
C ILE A 70 -3.12 -4.85 11.07
N HIS A 71 -3.81 -3.74 10.83
CA HIS A 71 -5.02 -3.72 10.02
C HIS A 71 -4.71 -3.30 8.59
N LEU A 72 -4.56 -4.29 7.70
CA LEU A 72 -4.31 -4.10 6.26
C LEU A 72 -5.54 -4.42 5.41
N ALA A 73 -6.55 -5.12 5.96
CA ALA A 73 -7.75 -5.51 5.23
C ALA A 73 -8.51 -4.27 4.73
N ALA A 74 -8.69 -4.21 3.41
CA ALA A 74 -9.40 -3.13 2.75
C ALA A 74 -9.79 -3.54 1.33
N ARG A 75 -10.82 -2.93 0.78
CA ARG A 75 -11.02 -2.89 -0.66
C ARG A 75 -10.15 -1.80 -1.25
N THR A 76 -9.24 -2.15 -2.15
CA THR A 76 -8.20 -1.25 -2.68
C THR A 76 -8.33 -0.92 -4.15
N ASP A 77 -9.24 -1.59 -4.90
CA ASP A 77 -9.49 -1.29 -6.30
C ASP A 77 -10.19 0.08 -6.48
N LEU A 78 -10.08 0.65 -7.68
CA LEU A 78 -10.71 1.93 -8.03
C LEU A 78 -12.03 1.75 -8.83
N ARG A 79 -12.67 0.57 -8.74
CA ARG A 79 -13.84 0.21 -9.57
C ARG A 79 -15.16 0.42 -8.84
N GLY A 80 -15.16 0.78 -7.58
CA GLY A 80 -16.37 1.10 -6.83
C GLY A 80 -17.13 2.25 -7.48
N ALA A 81 -18.45 2.12 -7.61
CA ALA A 81 -19.34 3.13 -8.16
C ALA A 81 -19.90 4.08 -7.10
N THR A 82 -19.89 3.65 -5.84
CA THR A 82 -20.38 4.39 -4.68
C THR A 82 -19.43 4.22 -3.49
N LEU A 83 -19.51 5.12 -2.53
CA LEU A 83 -18.74 5.01 -1.29
C LEU A 83 -19.10 3.73 -0.50
N GLN A 84 -20.35 3.27 -0.59
CA GLN A 84 -20.82 2.06 0.06
C GLN A 84 -20.09 0.79 -0.45
N ASP A 85 -19.60 0.80 -1.70
CA ASP A 85 -18.82 -0.31 -2.22
C ASP A 85 -17.48 -0.50 -1.48
N TYR A 86 -17.06 0.49 -0.71
CA TYR A 86 -15.87 0.48 0.15
C TYR A 86 -16.22 0.33 1.64
N ASP A 87 -17.35 -0.27 1.98
CA ASP A 87 -17.79 -0.43 3.37
C ASP A 87 -16.76 -1.18 4.24
N ALA A 88 -16.02 -2.11 3.66
CA ALA A 88 -14.91 -2.77 4.35
C ALA A 88 -13.88 -1.76 4.91
N ASN A 89 -13.65 -0.63 4.22
CA ASN A 89 -12.72 0.40 4.65
C ASN A 89 -13.31 1.27 5.79
N MET A 90 -14.63 1.27 5.93
CA MET A 90 -15.35 2.12 6.89
C MET A 90 -15.92 1.30 8.06
N SER A 91 -16.90 0.43 7.80
CA SER A 91 -17.49 -0.43 8.84
C SER A 91 -16.48 -1.47 9.32
N GLY A 92 -15.66 -2.01 8.42
CA GLY A 92 -14.60 -2.96 8.78
C GLY A 92 -13.61 -2.39 9.81
N VAL A 93 -13.09 -1.17 9.59
CA VAL A 93 -12.19 -0.53 10.58
C VAL A 93 -12.90 -0.28 11.90
N SER A 94 -14.18 0.11 11.87
CA SER A 94 -14.95 0.33 13.11
C SER A 94 -15.13 -0.96 13.91
N ASN A 95 -15.34 -2.09 13.23
CA ASN A 95 -15.45 -3.39 13.87
C ASN A 95 -14.11 -3.84 14.49
N VAL A 96 -12.99 -3.60 13.79
CA VAL A 96 -11.65 -3.90 14.33
C VAL A 96 -11.34 -3.04 15.54
N LEU A 97 -11.65 -1.74 15.51
CA LEU A 97 -11.49 -0.84 16.67
C LEU A 97 -12.32 -1.32 17.88
N ALA A 98 -13.57 -1.72 17.64
CA ALA A 98 -14.43 -2.28 18.68
C ALA A 98 -13.84 -3.59 19.25
N ALA A 99 -13.33 -4.47 18.38
CA ALA A 99 -12.76 -5.76 18.79
C ALA A 99 -11.47 -5.59 19.62
N ILE A 100 -10.60 -4.63 19.30
CA ILE A 100 -9.42 -4.31 20.10
C ILE A 100 -9.84 -3.84 21.51
N ASN A 101 -10.82 -2.94 21.58
CA ASN A 101 -11.33 -2.44 22.86
C ASN A 101 -11.98 -3.57 23.71
N GLU A 102 -12.77 -4.43 23.06
CA GLU A 102 -13.46 -5.52 23.76
C GLU A 102 -12.53 -6.67 24.20
N ALA A 103 -11.46 -6.93 23.45
CA ALA A 103 -10.44 -7.89 23.86
C ALA A 103 -9.63 -7.40 25.07
N GLY A 104 -9.35 -6.09 25.13
CA GLY A 104 -8.64 -5.45 26.25
C GLY A 104 -7.16 -5.83 26.38
N SER A 105 -6.62 -6.67 25.49
CA SER A 105 -5.22 -7.12 25.47
C SER A 105 -4.30 -6.24 24.62
N GLY A 106 -4.88 -5.38 23.77
CA GLY A 106 -4.14 -4.57 22.84
C GLY A 106 -3.20 -3.59 23.51
N GLN A 107 -1.97 -3.50 23.01
CA GLN A 107 -0.94 -2.52 23.38
C GLN A 107 -0.66 -1.58 22.23
N ARG A 108 -0.71 -2.09 21.00
CA ARG A 108 -0.46 -1.30 19.78
C ARG A 108 -1.31 -1.74 18.59
N ALA A 109 -1.77 -0.75 17.83
CA ALA A 109 -2.46 -0.98 16.57
C ALA A 109 -1.88 -0.10 15.44
N VAL A 110 -1.62 -0.70 14.27
CA VAL A 110 -1.21 -0.01 13.05
C VAL A 110 -2.31 -0.19 12.01
N PHE A 111 -2.83 0.92 11.48
CA PHE A 111 -3.93 0.93 10.53
C PHE A 111 -3.46 1.43 9.16
N ALA A 112 -3.72 0.65 8.12
CA ALA A 112 -3.39 1.04 6.77
C ALA A 112 -4.45 1.99 6.17
N SER A 113 -4.03 3.22 5.91
CA SER A 113 -4.66 4.19 5.03
C SER A 113 -4.08 4.08 3.62
N SER A 114 -3.89 5.21 2.92
CA SER A 114 -3.30 5.26 1.59
C SER A 114 -2.79 6.67 1.28
N MET A 115 -1.83 6.79 0.37
CA MET A 115 -1.50 8.09 -0.23
C MET A 115 -2.67 8.73 -0.97
N TYR A 116 -3.67 7.95 -1.41
CA TYR A 116 -4.87 8.41 -2.14
C TYR A 116 -5.81 9.28 -1.30
N VAL A 117 -5.53 9.52 -0.02
CA VAL A 117 -6.20 10.56 0.78
C VAL A 117 -5.96 11.96 0.21
N CYS A 118 -4.97 12.11 -0.68
CA CYS A 118 -4.72 13.27 -1.50
C CYS A 118 -4.55 12.87 -2.97
N GLU A 119 -4.92 13.75 -3.90
CA GLU A 119 -4.66 13.57 -5.32
C GLU A 119 -3.17 13.75 -5.65
N PRO A 120 -2.68 13.14 -6.73
CA PRO A 120 -1.29 13.33 -7.17
C PRO A 120 -0.94 14.79 -7.39
N GLY A 121 0.20 15.23 -6.82
CA GLY A 121 0.69 16.60 -6.92
C GLY A 121 0.08 17.56 -5.89
N TYR A 122 -0.91 17.13 -5.10
CA TYR A 122 -1.40 17.92 -3.98
C TYR A 122 -0.38 17.93 -2.84
N MET A 123 -0.08 19.12 -2.32
CA MET A 123 0.84 19.30 -1.19
C MET A 123 0.04 19.65 0.06
N PRO A 124 -0.29 18.66 0.92
CA PRO A 124 -1.09 18.90 2.12
C PRO A 124 -0.28 19.74 3.13
N LYS A 125 -0.97 20.66 3.81
CA LYS A 125 -0.39 21.52 4.85
C LYS A 125 -0.07 20.74 6.12
N ASP A 126 -0.87 19.72 6.38
CA ASP A 126 -0.74 18.81 7.52
C ASP A 126 -1.40 17.46 7.20
N PHE A 127 -1.38 16.53 8.13
CA PHE A 127 -1.98 15.20 7.95
C PHE A 127 -3.52 15.17 7.96
N GLU A 128 -4.17 16.29 8.21
CA GLU A 128 -5.64 16.45 8.17
C GLU A 128 -6.13 17.21 6.94
N ASP A 129 -5.22 17.75 6.17
CA ASP A 129 -5.51 18.43 4.90
C ASP A 129 -5.67 17.36 3.80
N TYR A 130 -6.91 16.90 3.63
CA TYR A 130 -7.28 15.86 2.70
C TYR A 130 -7.78 16.45 1.37
N ALA A 131 -7.37 15.86 0.26
CA ALA A 131 -7.86 16.18 -1.08
C ALA A 131 -8.04 14.89 -1.93
N PRO A 132 -8.94 13.97 -1.53
CA PRO A 132 -9.15 12.73 -2.27
C PRO A 132 -9.81 13.02 -3.63
N HIS A 133 -9.40 12.29 -4.66
CA HIS A 133 -9.96 12.41 -6.02
C HIS A 133 -10.64 11.13 -6.51
N THR A 134 -10.75 10.12 -5.64
CA THR A 134 -11.39 8.83 -5.91
C THR A 134 -12.24 8.39 -4.73
N LEU A 135 -13.29 7.60 -4.99
CA LEU A 135 -14.11 7.01 -3.92
C LEU A 135 -13.29 6.13 -2.97
N TYR A 136 -12.26 5.45 -3.48
CA TYR A 136 -11.30 4.75 -2.64
C TYR A 136 -10.57 5.72 -1.70
N GLY A 137 -10.05 6.83 -2.22
CA GLY A 137 -9.40 7.87 -1.42
C GLY A 137 -10.35 8.44 -0.36
N GLU A 138 -11.60 8.76 -0.72
CA GLU A 138 -12.63 9.21 0.23
C GLU A 138 -12.88 8.18 1.32
N SER A 139 -12.96 6.88 0.97
CA SER A 139 -13.13 5.80 1.96
C SER A 139 -11.97 5.73 2.94
N LYS A 140 -10.72 5.99 2.46
CA LYS A 140 -9.54 6.03 3.32
C LYS A 140 -9.48 7.28 4.20
N VAL A 141 -9.95 8.42 3.74
CA VAL A 141 -10.16 9.60 4.59
C VAL A 141 -11.15 9.27 5.71
N GLU A 142 -12.26 8.60 5.39
CA GLU A 142 -13.24 8.21 6.40
C GLU A 142 -12.67 7.15 7.37
N THR A 143 -11.83 6.21 6.87
CA THR A 143 -11.04 5.29 7.72
C THR A 143 -10.25 6.06 8.77
N GLU A 144 -9.44 7.04 8.35
CA GLU A 144 -8.61 7.84 9.26
C GLU A 144 -9.44 8.64 10.26
N ARG A 145 -10.56 9.24 9.80
CA ARG A 145 -11.48 9.97 10.69
C ARG A 145 -12.06 9.08 11.79
N ARG A 146 -12.40 7.82 11.46
CA ARG A 146 -12.91 6.87 12.45
C ARG A 146 -11.84 6.47 13.46
N ILE A 147 -10.61 6.23 13.02
CA ILE A 147 -9.48 5.92 13.90
C ILE A 147 -9.17 7.09 14.84
N LYS A 148 -9.15 8.31 14.32
CA LYS A 148 -8.84 9.52 15.12
C LYS A 148 -9.92 9.85 16.17
N LYS A 149 -11.16 9.43 15.94
CA LYS A 149 -12.26 9.61 16.91
C LYS A 149 -12.12 8.75 18.17
N VAL A 150 -11.40 7.63 18.10
CA VAL A 150 -11.20 6.78 19.27
C VAL A 150 -10.09 7.36 20.16
N ASN A 151 -10.32 7.28 21.46
CA ASN A 151 -9.37 7.71 22.47
C ASN A 151 -9.07 6.56 23.43
N PRO A 152 -8.36 5.52 22.98
CA PRO A 152 -8.05 4.36 23.82
C PRO A 152 -7.12 4.75 24.95
N THR A 153 -7.31 4.14 26.11
CA THR A 153 -6.44 4.28 27.27
C THR A 153 -5.50 3.09 27.44
N THR A 154 -5.77 1.99 26.74
CA THR A 154 -5.07 0.70 26.88
C THR A 154 -4.07 0.42 25.78
N TYR A 155 -4.21 1.04 24.61
CA TYR A 155 -3.30 0.83 23.47
C TYR A 155 -2.96 2.13 22.75
N THR A 156 -1.83 2.14 22.08
CA THR A 156 -1.44 3.21 21.13
C THR A 156 -1.83 2.84 19.72
N TRP A 157 -2.07 3.84 18.88
CA TRP A 157 -2.32 3.60 17.46
C TRP A 157 -1.49 4.50 16.55
N SER A 158 -1.19 3.98 15.36
CA SER A 158 -0.56 4.72 14.26
C SER A 158 -1.31 4.44 12.96
N ILE A 159 -1.29 5.41 12.07
CA ILE A 159 -1.81 5.27 10.71
C ILE A 159 -0.63 5.24 9.75
N ILE A 160 -0.63 4.30 8.83
CA ILE A 160 0.33 4.25 7.73
C ILE A 160 -0.38 4.61 6.42
N ARG A 161 0.27 5.41 5.58
CA ARG A 161 -0.14 5.77 4.23
C ARG A 161 0.86 5.18 3.24
N PRO A 162 0.71 3.89 2.85
CA PRO A 162 1.57 3.32 1.82
C PRO A 162 1.52 4.17 0.56
N THR A 163 2.70 4.44 -0.01
CA THR A 163 2.83 5.08 -1.30
C THR A 163 2.70 4.03 -2.42
N SER A 164 3.43 4.17 -3.51
CA SER A 164 3.47 3.20 -4.59
C SER A 164 4.35 2.00 -4.20
N ILE A 165 3.82 1.09 -3.39
CA ILE A 165 4.57 -0.09 -2.92
C ILE A 165 4.62 -1.16 -4.01
N TRP A 166 5.78 -1.79 -4.19
CA TRP A 166 6.06 -2.79 -5.20
C TRP A 166 6.98 -3.91 -4.68
N GLY A 167 7.01 -5.05 -5.36
CA GLY A 167 7.82 -6.21 -4.99
C GLY A 167 7.07 -7.53 -5.13
N PRO A 168 7.63 -8.68 -4.72
CA PRO A 168 7.00 -9.98 -4.81
C PRO A 168 5.56 -10.01 -4.27
N TRP A 169 4.66 -10.74 -4.93
CA TRP A 169 3.23 -10.87 -4.62
C TRP A 169 2.39 -9.61 -4.87
N PHE A 170 2.96 -8.57 -5.48
CA PHE A 170 2.21 -7.37 -5.86
C PHE A 170 1.16 -7.68 -6.96
N GLY A 171 0.36 -6.69 -7.26
CA GLY A 171 -0.67 -6.75 -8.31
C GLY A 171 -0.76 -5.41 -9.02
N GLU A 172 -1.86 -5.25 -9.79
CA GLU A 172 -2.11 -4.01 -10.51
C GLU A 172 -2.04 -2.77 -9.58
N PRO A 173 -1.45 -1.67 -10.03
CA PRO A 173 -0.94 -1.40 -11.38
C PRO A 173 0.56 -1.69 -11.58
N TYR A 174 1.31 -2.05 -10.52
CA TYR A 174 2.77 -2.07 -10.58
C TYR A 174 3.34 -3.34 -11.23
N ASP A 175 2.67 -4.48 -11.10
CA ASP A 175 2.96 -5.69 -11.86
C ASP A 175 2.93 -5.41 -13.37
N LYS A 176 1.90 -4.69 -13.82
CA LYS A 176 1.77 -4.27 -15.22
C LYS A 176 2.94 -3.41 -15.70
N PHE A 177 3.53 -2.59 -14.83
CA PHE A 177 4.69 -1.78 -15.21
C PHE A 177 5.89 -2.66 -15.56
N PHE A 178 6.21 -3.66 -14.73
CA PHE A 178 7.25 -4.62 -15.02
C PHE A 178 6.97 -5.36 -16.34
N HIS A 179 5.76 -5.90 -16.51
CA HIS A 179 5.37 -6.60 -17.73
C HIS A 179 5.45 -5.74 -19.00
N ILE A 180 5.08 -4.46 -18.92
CA ILE A 180 5.19 -3.55 -20.06
C ILE A 180 6.66 -3.36 -20.46
N VAL A 181 7.58 -3.27 -19.51
CA VAL A 181 9.02 -3.20 -19.79
C VAL A 181 9.52 -4.53 -20.36
N LEU A 182 9.22 -5.66 -19.69
CA LEU A 182 9.63 -7.01 -20.11
C LEU A 182 9.11 -7.39 -21.51
N LYS A 183 7.92 -6.93 -21.88
CA LYS A 183 7.32 -7.15 -23.21
C LYS A 183 7.79 -6.16 -24.27
N HIS A 184 8.81 -5.33 -24.00
CA HIS A 184 9.31 -4.28 -24.90
C HIS A 184 8.25 -3.25 -25.31
N MET A 185 7.25 -3.03 -24.49
CA MET A 185 6.14 -2.11 -24.76
C MET A 185 6.27 -0.77 -24.02
N TYR A 186 7.34 -0.58 -23.25
CA TYR A 186 7.62 0.67 -22.55
C TYR A 186 8.40 1.63 -23.46
N PHE A 187 8.07 2.91 -23.38
CA PHE A 187 8.73 4.00 -24.09
C PHE A 187 9.04 5.15 -23.14
N HIS A 188 10.18 5.78 -23.28
CA HIS A 188 10.44 7.05 -22.61
C HIS A 188 9.64 8.18 -23.27
N MET A 189 8.91 8.95 -22.48
CA MET A 189 8.07 10.07 -22.92
C MET A 189 8.84 11.39 -22.88
N GLY A 190 9.70 11.65 -23.86
CA GLY A 190 10.56 12.83 -23.89
C GLY A 190 11.59 12.84 -22.75
N GLU A 191 12.07 14.02 -22.39
CA GLU A 191 13.12 14.20 -21.36
C GLU A 191 12.56 14.63 -20.00
N LYS A 192 11.24 14.79 -19.86
CA LYS A 192 10.63 15.27 -18.62
C LYS A 192 10.65 14.18 -17.55
N ALA A 193 11.58 14.31 -16.62
CA ALA A 193 11.62 13.46 -15.43
C ALA A 193 10.42 13.79 -14.51
N CYS A 194 9.61 12.78 -14.19
CA CYS A 194 8.55 12.88 -13.19
C CYS A 194 8.95 12.03 -11.98
N ARG A 195 9.16 12.66 -10.84
CA ARG A 195 9.61 12.00 -9.61
C ARG A 195 8.43 11.59 -8.76
N LYS A 196 8.47 10.36 -8.27
CA LYS A 196 7.45 9.83 -7.36
C LYS A 196 8.10 9.10 -6.20
N THR A 197 7.41 9.10 -5.07
CA THR A 197 7.75 8.22 -3.95
C THR A 197 7.21 6.84 -4.25
N TYR A 198 8.10 5.89 -4.44
CA TYR A 198 7.82 4.47 -4.50
C TYR A 198 8.34 3.82 -3.22
N GLY A 199 7.99 2.56 -2.98
CA GLY A 199 8.52 1.81 -1.84
C GLY A 199 8.67 0.34 -2.17
N TYR A 200 9.86 -0.21 -1.95
CA TYR A 200 10.05 -1.65 -2.04
C TYR A 200 9.40 -2.33 -0.82
N ILE A 201 8.76 -3.46 -1.03
CA ILE A 201 7.91 -4.11 -0.03
C ILE A 201 8.65 -4.40 1.29
N ASP A 202 9.90 -4.91 1.25
CA ASP A 202 10.63 -5.23 2.47
C ASP A 202 11.01 -3.96 3.25
N ASN A 203 11.23 -2.84 2.56
CA ASN A 203 11.44 -1.54 3.18
C ASN A 203 10.17 -1.06 3.89
N ALA A 204 9.01 -1.23 3.26
CA ALA A 204 7.72 -0.89 3.89
C ALA A 204 7.41 -1.79 5.09
N ILE A 205 7.75 -3.08 5.03
CA ILE A 205 7.61 -4.01 6.17
C ILE A 205 8.53 -3.61 7.32
N TYR A 206 9.79 -3.30 7.04
CA TYR A 206 10.73 -2.79 8.03
C TYR A 206 10.22 -1.50 8.70
N GLN A 207 9.62 -0.60 7.93
CA GLN A 207 8.99 0.61 8.47
C GLN A 207 7.80 0.29 9.39
N ILE A 208 6.94 -0.67 9.00
CA ILE A 208 5.82 -1.14 9.85
C ILE A 208 6.35 -1.77 11.13
N GLU A 209 7.34 -2.65 11.04
CA GLU A 209 7.99 -3.29 12.17
C GLU A 209 8.61 -2.25 13.11
N SER A 210 9.29 -1.24 12.56
CA SER A 210 9.87 -0.14 13.34
C SER A 210 8.82 0.65 14.11
N ILE A 211 7.63 0.89 13.54
CA ILE A 211 6.50 1.50 14.25
C ILE A 211 6.01 0.60 15.38
N LEU A 212 5.90 -0.71 15.13
CA LEU A 212 5.42 -1.66 16.15
C LEU A 212 6.31 -1.70 17.40
N TRP A 213 7.62 -1.67 17.19
CA TRP A 213 8.59 -1.82 18.28
C TRP A 213 9.12 -0.50 18.87
N SER A 214 8.73 0.64 18.31
CA SER A 214 9.10 1.96 18.86
C SER A 214 8.39 2.26 20.17
N SER A 215 8.95 3.17 20.96
CA SER A 215 8.29 3.61 22.20
C SER A 215 6.94 4.28 21.91
N PRO A 216 5.95 4.11 22.81
CA PRO A 216 4.60 4.70 22.62
C PRO A 216 4.61 6.19 22.34
N GLU A 217 5.48 6.94 22.99
CA GLU A 217 5.58 8.40 22.90
C GLU A 217 5.96 8.87 21.48
N LYS A 218 6.69 8.03 20.74
CA LYS A 218 7.15 8.36 19.39
C LYS A 218 6.08 8.08 18.32
N VAL A 219 5.17 7.13 18.60
CA VAL A 219 4.31 6.60 17.53
C VAL A 219 2.82 6.74 17.78
N ASN A 220 2.40 7.07 19.03
CA ASN A 220 1.00 7.18 19.34
C ASN A 220 0.34 8.35 18.61
N ARG A 221 -0.75 8.05 17.88
CA ARG A 221 -1.54 9.02 17.09
C ARG A 221 -0.78 9.67 15.94
N ASN A 222 0.30 9.05 15.50
CA ASN A 222 1.10 9.54 14.39
C ASN A 222 0.67 8.90 13.07
N ILE A 223 0.90 9.65 12.00
CA ILE A 223 0.63 9.22 10.62
C ILE A 223 1.95 9.21 9.87
N TYR A 224 2.20 8.14 9.11
CA TYR A 224 3.43 7.95 8.37
C TYR A 224 3.16 7.58 6.93
N TYR A 225 3.74 8.28 5.97
CA TYR A 225 3.89 7.74 4.63
C TYR A 225 4.95 6.65 4.64
N LEU A 226 4.70 5.54 3.92
CA LEU A 226 5.67 4.46 3.74
C LEU A 226 6.22 4.48 2.33
N GLY A 227 7.54 4.32 2.20
CA GLY A 227 8.21 4.29 0.91
C GLY A 227 9.73 4.38 1.04
N ASP A 228 10.42 4.33 -0.09
CA ASP A 228 11.87 4.53 -0.17
C ASP A 228 12.17 6.03 -0.02
N TYR A 229 13.26 6.35 0.72
CA TYR A 229 13.51 7.74 1.13
C TYR A 229 13.91 8.67 -0.01
N GLU A 230 14.34 8.11 -1.13
CA GLU A 230 14.64 8.88 -2.33
C GLU A 230 13.51 8.70 -3.35
N ALA A 231 12.82 9.80 -3.68
CA ALA A 231 11.90 9.80 -4.79
C ALA A 231 12.68 9.71 -6.11
N TYR A 232 12.24 8.87 -7.04
CA TYR A 232 12.92 8.65 -8.30
C TYR A 232 11.96 8.69 -9.50
N PRO A 233 12.50 9.01 -10.70
CA PRO A 233 11.70 8.93 -11.92
C PRO A 233 11.40 7.49 -12.30
N ILE A 234 10.21 7.25 -12.81
CA ILE A 234 9.84 5.93 -13.36
C ILE A 234 10.73 5.55 -14.55
N THR A 235 11.27 6.52 -15.25
CA THR A 235 12.22 6.32 -16.36
C THR A 235 13.52 5.67 -15.90
N ASP A 236 14.04 6.08 -14.75
CA ASP A 236 15.28 5.52 -14.20
C ASP A 236 15.05 4.06 -13.77
N TRP A 237 13.88 3.80 -13.16
CA TRP A 237 13.50 2.45 -12.77
C TRP A 237 13.25 1.55 -13.99
N ALA A 238 12.59 2.07 -15.06
CA ALA A 238 12.45 1.34 -16.31
C ALA A 238 13.80 0.98 -16.94
N ASN A 239 14.75 1.93 -16.94
CA ASN A 239 16.11 1.68 -17.43
C ASN A 239 16.85 0.62 -16.59
N GLU A 240 16.63 0.61 -15.28
CA GLU A 240 17.22 -0.38 -14.38
C GLU A 240 16.72 -1.80 -14.70
N ILE A 241 15.39 -1.97 -14.84
CA ILE A 241 14.77 -3.24 -15.27
C ILE A 241 15.33 -3.64 -16.65
N ALA A 242 15.31 -2.71 -17.61
CA ALA A 242 15.78 -2.96 -18.96
C ALA A 242 17.26 -3.36 -19.03
N ASN A 243 18.10 -2.74 -18.22
CA ASN A 243 19.53 -3.09 -18.15
C ASN A 243 19.76 -4.50 -17.58
N ILE A 244 18.98 -4.90 -16.58
CA ILE A 244 19.06 -6.26 -16.00
C ILE A 244 18.66 -7.30 -17.06
N GLU A 245 17.61 -7.01 -17.83
CA GLU A 245 17.02 -7.94 -18.81
C GLU A 245 17.61 -7.81 -20.23
N GLY A 246 18.57 -6.91 -20.45
CA GLY A 246 19.17 -6.67 -21.78
C GLY A 246 18.22 -6.02 -22.80
N ILE A 247 17.21 -5.29 -22.32
CA ILE A 247 16.17 -4.63 -23.13
C ILE A 247 16.62 -3.21 -23.49
N LYS A 248 16.30 -2.76 -24.71
CA LYS A 248 16.47 -1.36 -25.10
C LYS A 248 15.13 -0.64 -25.10
N ILE A 249 15.03 0.47 -24.35
CA ILE A 249 13.85 1.28 -24.29
C ILE A 249 13.94 2.43 -25.33
N PRO A 250 13.01 2.50 -26.29
CA PRO A 250 12.99 3.59 -27.26
C PRO A 250 12.48 4.90 -26.65
N HIS A 251 12.96 6.02 -27.20
CA HIS A 251 12.48 7.35 -26.86
C HIS A 251 11.43 7.80 -27.88
N VAL A 252 10.29 8.27 -27.39
CA VAL A 252 9.21 8.83 -28.20
C VAL A 252 9.01 10.29 -27.78
N PRO A 253 9.02 11.25 -28.70
CA PRO A 253 8.83 12.65 -28.37
C PRO A 253 7.52 12.89 -27.60
N TYR A 254 7.58 13.78 -26.59
CA TYR A 254 6.44 14.04 -25.70
C TYR A 254 5.17 14.50 -26.44
N PHE A 255 5.32 15.27 -27.54
CA PHE A 255 4.18 15.72 -28.32
C PHE A 255 3.33 14.57 -28.90
N CYS A 256 3.94 13.41 -29.19
CA CYS A 256 3.19 12.23 -29.64
C CYS A 256 2.20 11.77 -28.58
N PHE A 257 2.61 11.78 -27.32
CA PHE A 257 1.72 11.40 -26.20
C PHE A 257 0.63 12.45 -25.94
N GLN A 258 0.94 13.74 -26.14
CA GLN A 258 -0.06 14.82 -26.09
C GLN A 258 -1.15 14.60 -27.15
N TRP A 259 -0.77 14.30 -28.39
CA TRP A 259 -1.71 13.95 -29.45
C TRP A 259 -2.53 12.69 -29.13
N MET A 260 -1.88 11.65 -28.65
CA MET A 260 -2.57 10.43 -28.21
C MET A 260 -3.56 10.70 -27.08
N GLY A 261 -3.19 11.53 -26.10
CA GLY A 261 -4.07 11.96 -25.03
C GLY A 261 -5.31 12.69 -25.54
N TYR A 262 -5.13 13.63 -26.45
CA TYR A 262 -6.22 14.38 -27.09
C TYR A 262 -7.18 13.45 -27.90
N VAL A 263 -6.61 12.55 -28.68
CA VAL A 263 -7.39 11.53 -29.41
C VAL A 263 -8.17 10.65 -28.44
N GLY A 264 -7.53 10.21 -27.34
CA GLY A 264 -8.19 9.42 -26.31
C GLY A 264 -9.35 10.13 -25.63
N ASP A 265 -9.22 11.44 -25.39
CA ASP A 265 -10.33 12.24 -24.83
C ASP A 265 -11.50 12.36 -25.80
N CYS A 266 -11.21 12.50 -27.11
CA CYS A 266 -12.25 12.50 -28.14
C CYS A 266 -12.97 11.15 -28.24
N LEU A 267 -12.21 10.04 -28.24
CA LEU A 267 -12.76 8.68 -28.29
C LEU A 267 -13.61 8.37 -27.05
N LYS A 268 -13.18 8.81 -25.86
CA LYS A 268 -13.94 8.65 -24.62
C LYS A 268 -15.33 9.31 -24.69
N LYS A 269 -15.44 10.47 -25.33
CA LYS A 269 -16.73 11.17 -25.51
C LYS A 269 -17.75 10.36 -26.33
N ILE A 270 -17.30 9.48 -27.21
CA ILE A 270 -18.13 8.59 -28.02
C ILE A 270 -18.20 7.15 -27.48
N GLY A 271 -17.77 6.95 -26.21
CA GLY A 271 -17.86 5.67 -25.54
C GLY A 271 -16.77 4.64 -25.88
N ILE A 272 -15.73 5.04 -26.62
CA ILE A 272 -14.62 4.16 -27.00
C ILE A 272 -13.51 4.27 -25.94
N ALA A 273 -13.15 3.13 -25.33
CA ALA A 273 -12.02 3.07 -24.41
C ALA A 273 -10.68 3.18 -25.16
N PHE A 274 -9.85 4.16 -24.79
CA PHE A 274 -8.51 4.32 -25.34
C PHE A 274 -7.49 4.37 -24.21
N PRO A 275 -6.31 3.72 -24.35
CA PRO A 275 -5.35 3.56 -23.27
C PRO A 275 -4.75 4.86 -22.75
N MET A 276 -4.64 5.89 -23.60
CA MET A 276 -4.04 7.18 -23.27
C MET A 276 -5.10 8.28 -23.35
N THR A 277 -5.25 9.05 -22.25
CA THR A 277 -6.07 10.26 -22.16
C THR A 277 -5.20 11.40 -21.66
N SER A 278 -5.61 12.65 -21.85
CA SER A 278 -4.88 13.81 -21.32
C SER A 278 -4.77 13.74 -19.79
N PHE A 279 -5.83 13.28 -19.11
CA PHE A 279 -5.81 13.04 -17.66
C PHE A 279 -4.75 12.01 -17.25
N ARG A 280 -4.70 10.88 -17.97
CA ARG A 280 -3.69 9.84 -17.69
C ARG A 280 -2.28 10.33 -17.95
N LEU A 281 -2.07 11.04 -19.06
CA LEU A 281 -0.78 11.64 -19.38
C LEU A 281 -0.35 12.63 -18.29
N HIS A 282 -1.26 13.50 -17.84
CA HIS A 282 -0.99 14.43 -16.74
C HIS A 282 -0.55 13.69 -15.48
N ASN A 283 -1.28 12.66 -15.05
CA ASN A 283 -0.92 11.86 -13.87
C ASN A 283 0.43 11.14 -14.03
N MET A 284 0.78 10.72 -15.24
CA MET A 284 2.07 10.08 -15.53
C MET A 284 3.25 11.05 -15.52
N THR A 285 3.00 12.35 -15.72
CA THR A 285 4.02 13.40 -15.82
C THR A 285 3.97 14.42 -14.67
N THR A 286 3.15 14.18 -13.65
CA THR A 286 3.07 15.01 -12.44
C THR A 286 3.86 14.36 -11.31
N ASP A 287 4.71 15.16 -10.68
CA ASP A 287 5.45 14.73 -9.50
C ASP A 287 4.49 14.37 -8.37
N ASN A 288 4.81 13.30 -7.66
CA ASN A 288 4.04 12.85 -6.49
C ASN A 288 5.01 12.38 -5.41
N VAL A 289 5.62 13.34 -4.74
CA VAL A 289 6.63 13.12 -3.71
C VAL A 289 6.01 13.38 -2.34
N HIS A 290 6.17 12.43 -1.44
CA HIS A 290 5.64 12.49 -0.08
C HIS A 290 6.75 12.73 0.93
N ASP A 291 6.42 13.40 2.04
CA ASP A 291 7.33 13.59 3.15
C ASP A 291 7.49 12.29 3.95
N LEU A 292 8.71 11.73 3.91
CA LEU A 292 9.10 10.52 4.63
C LEU A 292 9.99 10.79 5.85
N GLU A 293 10.28 12.05 6.17
CA GLU A 293 11.12 12.37 7.34
C GLU A 293 10.53 11.84 8.67
N PRO A 294 9.20 11.87 8.89
CA PRO A 294 8.63 11.28 10.09
C PRO A 294 8.95 9.79 10.25
N ILE A 295 8.80 8.98 9.18
CA ILE A 295 9.11 7.54 9.26
C ILE A 295 10.61 7.29 9.29
N LYS A 296 11.42 8.08 8.59
CA LYS A 296 12.87 7.99 8.58
C LYS A 296 13.47 8.23 9.98
N SER A 297 12.83 9.07 10.80
CA SER A 297 13.24 9.28 12.19
C SER A 297 13.13 8.02 13.06
N ILE A 298 12.27 7.07 12.67
CA ILE A 298 12.02 5.81 13.38
C ILE A 298 12.77 4.65 12.72
N ALA A 299 12.83 4.64 11.39
CA ALA A 299 13.42 3.60 10.56
C ALA A 299 14.53 4.19 9.67
N PRO A 300 15.68 4.65 10.21
CA PRO A 300 16.64 5.49 9.48
C PRO A 300 17.33 4.81 8.31
N HIS A 301 17.45 3.49 8.33
CA HIS A 301 18.19 2.73 7.32
C HIS A 301 17.30 1.66 6.70
N LEU A 302 16.96 1.85 5.42
CA LEU A 302 16.19 0.84 4.69
C LEU A 302 17.06 -0.37 4.39
N PRO A 303 16.53 -1.60 4.60
CA PRO A 303 17.31 -2.83 4.44
C PRO A 303 17.66 -3.18 3.00
N VAL A 304 16.88 -2.72 2.01
CA VAL A 304 17.01 -3.15 0.62
C VAL A 304 17.12 -1.92 -0.30
N SER A 305 18.14 -1.91 -1.15
CA SER A 305 18.26 -0.91 -2.21
C SER A 305 17.25 -1.16 -3.34
N ARG A 306 16.91 -0.11 -4.10
CA ARG A 306 16.02 -0.23 -5.26
C ARG A 306 16.54 -1.29 -6.25
N VAL A 307 17.85 -1.30 -6.53
CA VAL A 307 18.47 -2.26 -7.47
C VAL A 307 18.30 -3.71 -6.99
N GLU A 308 18.53 -3.96 -5.72
CA GLU A 308 18.33 -5.30 -5.13
C GLU A 308 16.87 -5.70 -5.17
N GLY A 309 15.96 -4.81 -4.76
CA GLY A 309 14.52 -5.04 -4.81
C GLY A 309 14.03 -5.33 -6.25
N THR A 310 14.57 -4.60 -7.24
CA THR A 310 14.25 -4.82 -8.67
C THR A 310 14.67 -6.24 -9.10
N LYS A 311 15.87 -6.67 -8.75
CA LYS A 311 16.36 -8.04 -9.06
C LYS A 311 15.47 -9.11 -8.43
N VAL A 312 15.22 -8.99 -7.12
CA VAL A 312 14.36 -9.96 -6.40
C VAL A 312 12.95 -10.02 -7.01
N THR A 313 12.42 -8.87 -7.43
CA THR A 313 11.10 -8.80 -8.07
C THR A 313 11.11 -9.48 -9.45
N LEU A 314 12.14 -9.26 -10.26
CA LEU A 314 12.29 -9.90 -11.56
C LEU A 314 12.45 -11.43 -11.41
N ASP A 315 13.30 -11.89 -10.48
CA ASP A 315 13.46 -13.31 -10.17
C ASP A 315 12.12 -13.94 -9.74
N TRP A 316 11.32 -13.20 -8.95
CA TRP A 316 9.99 -13.63 -8.54
C TRP A 316 9.04 -13.75 -9.74
N ILE A 317 8.98 -12.73 -10.63
CA ILE A 317 8.16 -12.75 -11.85
C ILE A 317 8.53 -13.96 -12.71
N HIS A 318 9.80 -14.15 -13.00
CA HIS A 318 10.27 -15.28 -13.82
C HIS A 318 9.96 -16.66 -13.22
N LYS A 319 9.82 -16.74 -11.91
CA LYS A 319 9.52 -18.00 -11.21
C LYS A 319 8.03 -18.33 -11.15
N TYR A 320 7.17 -17.33 -11.06
CA TYR A 320 5.75 -17.53 -10.73
C TYR A 320 4.78 -17.10 -11.82
N GLU A 321 5.26 -16.42 -12.85
CA GLU A 321 4.48 -15.94 -13.99
C GLU A 321 5.14 -16.32 -15.33
#